data_f9933caec31e0303e7b73969c9e1d52a
#
_entry.id   f9933caec31e0303e7b73969c9e1d52a
#
_cell.length_a   1.000
_cell.length_b   1.000
_cell.length_c   1.000
_cell.angle_alpha   90.00
_cell.angle_beta   90.00
_cell.angle_gamma   90.00
#
_symmetry.space_group_name_H-M   'P 1'
#
loop_
_entity.id
_entity.type
_entity.pdbx_description
1 polymer ?
#
loop_
_entity_poly.entity_id
_entity_poly.type
_entity_poly.pdbx_seq_one_letter_code
_entity_poly.pdbx_strand_id
1 'polypeptide(L)'
;MLFRSLSAKDVVNGYDYQSLARIIFEYGEEKFSRSIASKIVKYREQKPIETTMELAEIIKSAVPQKARREKNPCKKTFQAIRIEVNKELEHLNIALDKAFDCLNVGGRLCIITFHSLEDRLVKQRFQSFCKGCICPPDFPQCICGRTPRGKLVNRKPIEADEKELAENNRSRSAKLRVIEKIKD
;
A
#
# COMPACT_ATOMS: atom_id res chain seq x y z
N MET A 1 -17.08 -23.64 -13.44
CA MET A 1 -15.83 -23.44 -12.68
C MET A 1 -16.04 -22.24 -11.76
N LEU A 2 -16.23 -22.47 -10.46
CA LEU A 2 -16.35 -21.37 -9.50
C LEU A 2 -14.96 -20.73 -9.36
N PHE A 3 -14.83 -19.47 -9.76
CA PHE A 3 -13.60 -18.68 -9.53
C PHE A 3 -13.46 -18.46 -8.03
N ARG A 4 -12.74 -19.34 -7.37
CA ARG A 4 -12.38 -19.15 -5.97
C ARG A 4 -11.39 -18.00 -5.89
N SER A 5 -11.80 -16.91 -5.23
CA SER A 5 -10.90 -15.79 -4.95
C SER A 5 -9.75 -16.25 -4.06
N LEU A 6 -8.55 -15.70 -4.28
CA LEU A 6 -7.38 -15.94 -3.44
C LEU A 6 -7.71 -15.63 -1.97
N SER A 7 -7.36 -16.52 -1.06
CA SER A 7 -7.53 -16.32 0.38
C SER A 7 -6.19 -16.17 1.10
N ALA A 8 -6.22 -15.64 2.33
CA ALA A 8 -5.02 -15.58 3.17
C ALA A 8 -4.43 -16.97 3.43
N LYS A 9 -5.27 -18.00 3.54
CA LYS A 9 -4.87 -19.39 3.69
C LYS A 9 -4.10 -19.87 2.45
N ASP A 10 -4.53 -19.51 1.26
CA ASP A 10 -3.85 -19.87 0.01
C ASP A 10 -2.48 -19.20 -0.06
N VAL A 11 -2.36 -17.95 0.38
CA VAL A 11 -1.08 -17.21 0.42
C VAL A 11 -0.10 -17.88 1.40
N VAL A 12 -0.49 -18.11 2.64
CA VAL A 12 0.45 -18.64 3.66
C VAL A 12 0.82 -20.11 3.43
N ASN A 13 -0.09 -20.92 2.88
CA ASN A 13 0.16 -22.34 2.65
C ASN A 13 0.64 -22.64 1.23
N GLY A 14 0.38 -21.80 0.24
CA GLY A 14 0.67 -22.05 -1.17
C GLY A 14 1.87 -21.30 -1.75
N TYR A 15 2.15 -20.07 -1.30
CA TYR A 15 3.24 -19.29 -1.86
C TYR A 15 4.61 -19.87 -1.49
N ASP A 16 5.58 -19.81 -2.42
CA ASP A 16 6.96 -20.18 -2.13
C ASP A 16 7.63 -19.19 -1.16
N TYR A 17 8.80 -19.55 -0.66
CA TYR A 17 9.59 -18.72 0.27
C TYR A 17 9.87 -17.33 -0.28
N GLN A 18 10.24 -17.23 -1.58
CA GLN A 18 10.64 -15.96 -2.18
C GLN A 18 9.44 -15.02 -2.32
N SER A 19 8.31 -15.55 -2.79
CA SER A 19 7.06 -14.81 -2.90
C SER A 19 6.55 -14.33 -1.55
N LEU A 20 6.57 -15.18 -0.50
CA LEU A 20 6.23 -14.77 0.87
C LEU A 20 7.16 -13.67 1.40
N ALA A 21 8.48 -13.86 1.27
CA ALA A 21 9.44 -12.87 1.74
C ALA A 21 9.26 -11.52 1.02
N ARG A 22 8.99 -11.55 -0.29
CA ARG A 22 8.74 -10.37 -1.11
C ARG A 22 7.51 -9.61 -0.65
N ILE A 23 6.35 -10.26 -0.55
CA ILE A 23 5.11 -9.56 -0.15
C ILE A 23 5.20 -9.02 1.27
N ILE A 24 5.81 -9.76 2.21
CA ILE A 24 6.00 -9.30 3.59
C ILE A 24 6.94 -8.09 3.65
N PHE A 25 7.96 -8.05 2.78
CA PHE A 25 8.86 -6.91 2.68
C PHE A 25 8.21 -5.71 2.00
N GLU A 26 7.64 -5.91 0.80
CA GLU A 26 7.10 -4.83 -0.03
C GLU A 26 5.80 -4.25 0.53
N TYR A 27 4.85 -5.10 0.93
CA TYR A 27 3.53 -4.69 1.39
C TYR A 27 3.43 -4.52 2.91
N GLY A 28 4.28 -5.21 3.65
CA GLY A 28 4.38 -5.05 5.10
C GLY A 28 5.41 -4.01 5.53
N GLU A 29 6.35 -3.64 4.67
CA GLU A 29 7.54 -2.87 5.06
C GLU A 29 8.22 -3.51 6.28
N GLU A 30 8.27 -4.86 6.31
CA GLU A 30 8.76 -5.65 7.44
C GLU A 30 10.20 -6.09 7.22
N LYS A 31 11.11 -5.61 8.06
CA LYS A 31 12.55 -5.92 7.95
C LYS A 31 12.89 -7.38 8.23
N PHE A 32 12.04 -8.08 9.01
CA PHE A 32 12.22 -9.49 9.32
C PHE A 32 11.52 -10.43 8.32
N SER A 33 11.12 -9.93 7.16
CA SER A 33 10.35 -10.64 6.13
C SER A 33 10.93 -12.01 5.78
N ARG A 34 12.25 -12.11 5.62
CA ARG A 34 12.94 -13.38 5.30
C ARG A 34 12.83 -14.40 6.43
N SER A 35 13.02 -13.97 7.67
CA SER A 35 12.90 -14.84 8.85
C SER A 35 11.46 -15.32 9.03
N ILE A 36 10.48 -14.43 8.84
CA ILE A 36 9.05 -14.75 8.93
C ILE A 36 8.67 -15.74 7.83
N ALA A 37 9.03 -15.48 6.57
CA ALA A 37 8.75 -16.40 5.46
C ALA A 37 9.36 -17.79 5.67
N SER A 38 10.62 -17.87 6.13
CA SER A 38 11.28 -19.13 6.45
C SER A 38 10.54 -19.91 7.53
N LYS A 39 10.07 -19.25 8.58
CA LYS A 39 9.31 -19.90 9.66
C LYS A 39 7.93 -20.38 9.19
N ILE A 40 7.23 -19.61 8.35
CA ILE A 40 5.96 -19.99 7.74
C ILE A 40 6.15 -21.27 6.91
N VAL A 41 7.13 -21.27 6.00
CA VAL A 41 7.41 -22.43 5.13
C VAL A 41 7.74 -23.67 5.97
N LYS A 42 8.67 -23.55 6.92
CA LYS A 42 9.05 -24.66 7.79
C LYS A 42 7.88 -25.22 8.63
N TYR A 43 6.99 -24.34 9.11
CA TYR A 43 5.83 -24.79 9.90
C TYR A 43 4.83 -25.57 9.05
N ARG A 44 4.50 -25.07 7.86
CA ARG A 44 3.49 -25.70 6.99
C ARG A 44 3.95 -27.02 6.36
N GLU A 45 5.26 -27.31 6.33
CA GLU A 45 5.80 -28.64 5.97
C GLU A 45 5.32 -29.73 6.92
N GLN A 46 5.03 -29.40 8.18
CA GLN A 46 4.54 -30.33 9.19
C GLN A 46 3.02 -30.35 9.27
N LYS A 47 2.39 -29.17 9.23
CA LYS A 47 0.95 -28.99 9.37
C LYS A 47 0.51 -27.68 8.68
N PRO A 48 -0.55 -27.71 7.86
CA PRO A 48 -1.12 -26.48 7.28
C PRO A 48 -1.49 -25.46 8.36
N ILE A 49 -1.29 -24.18 8.05
CA ILE A 49 -1.69 -23.06 8.92
C ILE A 49 -3.18 -22.80 8.69
N GLU A 50 -4.00 -23.03 9.71
CA GLU A 50 -5.46 -22.96 9.62
C GLU A 50 -6.04 -21.69 10.24
N THR A 51 -5.37 -21.14 11.26
CA THR A 51 -5.91 -20.03 12.04
C THR A 51 -4.98 -18.82 12.07
N THR A 52 -5.56 -17.64 12.31
CA THR A 52 -4.81 -16.40 12.52
C THR A 52 -3.92 -16.46 13.76
N MET A 53 -4.32 -17.21 14.77
CA MET A 53 -3.54 -17.39 16.00
C MET A 53 -2.28 -18.21 15.73
N GLU A 54 -2.37 -19.35 15.01
CA GLU A 54 -1.21 -20.12 14.57
C GLU A 54 -0.22 -19.25 13.81
N LEU A 55 -0.71 -18.49 12.81
CA LEU A 55 0.14 -17.56 12.06
C LEU A 55 0.80 -16.50 12.95
N ALA A 56 0.06 -15.95 13.91
CA ALA A 56 0.60 -14.94 14.82
C ALA A 56 1.74 -15.50 15.69
N GLU A 57 1.61 -16.74 16.20
CA GLU A 57 2.68 -17.38 16.99
C GLU A 57 3.93 -17.67 16.12
N ILE A 58 3.73 -18.10 14.89
CA ILE A 58 4.83 -18.29 13.93
C ILE A 58 5.57 -16.97 13.69
N ILE A 59 4.85 -15.87 13.42
CA ILE A 59 5.44 -14.55 13.22
C ILE A 59 6.21 -14.11 14.46
N LYS A 60 5.60 -14.22 15.64
CA LYS A 60 6.27 -13.88 16.92
C LYS A 60 7.56 -14.69 17.10
N SER A 61 7.56 -15.98 16.77
CA SER A 61 8.76 -16.83 16.89
C SER A 61 9.89 -16.42 15.95
N ALA A 62 9.56 -15.78 14.81
CA ALA A 62 10.51 -15.35 13.80
C ALA A 62 11.16 -13.99 14.08
N VAL A 63 10.57 -13.19 15.00
CA VAL A 63 11.01 -11.82 15.30
C VAL A 63 11.79 -11.79 16.62
N PRO A 64 12.93 -11.09 16.72
CA PRO A 64 13.70 -10.97 17.96
C PRO A 64 12.88 -10.41 19.12
N GLN A 65 13.15 -10.89 20.35
CA GLN A 65 12.38 -10.51 21.53
C GLN A 65 12.37 -8.99 21.79
N LYS A 66 13.47 -8.30 21.53
CA LYS A 66 13.56 -6.83 21.65
C LYS A 66 12.52 -6.14 20.76
N ALA A 67 12.42 -6.53 19.49
CA ALA A 67 11.49 -5.93 18.55
C ALA A 67 10.02 -6.26 18.86
N ARG A 68 9.74 -7.41 19.48
CA ARG A 68 8.38 -7.78 19.94
C ARG A 68 7.86 -6.89 21.09
N ARG A 69 8.75 -6.42 21.96
CA ARG A 69 8.37 -5.54 23.09
C ARG A 69 8.02 -4.13 22.64
N GLU A 70 8.62 -3.65 21.56
CA GLU A 70 8.41 -2.29 21.08
C GLU A 70 7.11 -2.12 20.31
N LYS A 71 6.74 -3.10 19.47
CA LYS A 71 5.55 -3.04 18.61
C LYS A 71 4.98 -4.43 18.37
N ASN A 72 3.67 -4.51 18.10
CA ASN A 72 3.04 -5.76 17.68
C ASN A 72 3.68 -6.25 16.36
N PRO A 73 4.43 -7.37 16.38
CA PRO A 73 5.18 -7.85 15.22
C PRO A 73 4.29 -8.40 14.11
N CYS A 74 3.04 -8.74 14.43
CA CYS A 74 2.13 -9.38 13.47
C CYS A 74 1.49 -8.37 12.51
N LYS A 75 1.29 -7.10 12.95
CA LYS A 75 0.53 -6.10 12.22
C LYS A 75 0.97 -5.95 10.76
N LYS A 76 2.26 -5.86 10.53
CA LYS A 76 2.86 -5.66 9.20
C LYS A 76 2.68 -6.87 8.29
N THR A 77 2.86 -8.07 8.82
CA THR A 77 2.68 -9.32 8.06
C THR A 77 1.21 -9.53 7.69
N PHE A 78 0.28 -9.29 8.61
CA PHE A 78 -1.15 -9.35 8.31
C PHE A 78 -1.57 -8.29 7.29
N GLN A 79 -1.03 -7.07 7.37
CA GLN A 79 -1.24 -6.03 6.36
C GLN A 79 -0.76 -6.50 4.99
N ALA A 80 0.44 -7.10 4.91
CA ALA A 80 1.00 -7.59 3.65
C ALA A 80 0.12 -8.66 2.99
N ILE A 81 -0.34 -9.63 3.78
CA ILE A 81 -1.23 -10.69 3.30
C ILE A 81 -2.58 -10.10 2.83
N ARG A 82 -3.14 -9.14 3.55
CA ARG A 82 -4.39 -8.47 3.18
C ARG A 82 -4.27 -7.71 1.85
N ILE A 83 -3.19 -6.95 1.70
CA ILE A 83 -2.91 -6.20 0.46
C ILE A 83 -2.77 -7.16 -0.73
N GLU A 84 -2.07 -8.29 -0.56
CA GLU A 84 -1.89 -9.30 -1.61
C GLU A 84 -3.23 -9.94 -2.00
N VAL A 85 -4.01 -10.40 -1.02
CA VAL A 85 -5.29 -11.07 -1.22
C VAL A 85 -6.30 -10.16 -1.92
N ASN A 86 -6.38 -8.90 -1.46
CA ASN A 86 -7.37 -7.94 -1.95
C ASN A 86 -6.86 -7.13 -3.16
N LYS A 87 -5.59 -7.28 -3.56
CA LYS A 87 -4.95 -6.47 -4.59
C LYS A 87 -5.15 -4.96 -4.38
N GLU A 88 -5.07 -4.53 -3.11
CA GLU A 88 -5.46 -3.18 -2.68
C GLU A 88 -4.73 -2.08 -3.46
N LEU A 89 -3.41 -2.21 -3.65
CA LEU A 89 -2.61 -1.20 -4.35
C LEU A 89 -2.88 -1.18 -5.86
N GLU A 90 -3.14 -2.35 -6.47
CA GLU A 90 -3.52 -2.43 -7.89
C GLU A 90 -4.86 -1.74 -8.13
N HIS A 91 -5.86 -2.07 -7.33
CA HIS A 91 -7.19 -1.47 -7.41
C HIS A 91 -7.16 0.04 -7.13
N LEU A 92 -6.37 0.48 -6.12
CA LEU A 92 -6.19 1.90 -5.85
C LEU A 92 -5.58 2.64 -7.05
N ASN A 93 -4.55 2.06 -7.67
CA ASN A 93 -3.91 2.69 -8.84
C ASN A 93 -4.90 2.87 -10.00
N ILE A 94 -5.69 1.84 -10.31
CA ILE A 94 -6.74 1.91 -11.36
C ILE A 94 -7.83 2.92 -10.98
N ALA A 95 -8.25 2.92 -9.71
CA ALA A 95 -9.27 3.84 -9.23
C ALA A 95 -8.85 5.30 -9.32
N LEU A 96 -7.59 5.62 -9.01
CA LEU A 96 -7.04 6.97 -9.10
C LEU A 96 -7.09 7.51 -10.52
N ASP A 97 -6.74 6.69 -11.52
CA ASP A 97 -6.80 7.08 -12.93
C ASP A 97 -8.24 7.36 -13.34
N LYS A 98 -9.10 6.40 -13.13
CA LYS A 98 -10.52 6.52 -13.53
C LYS A 98 -11.20 7.69 -12.83
N ALA A 99 -10.98 7.86 -11.51
CA ALA A 99 -11.56 8.96 -10.77
C ALA A 99 -11.09 10.32 -11.26
N PHE A 100 -9.78 10.44 -11.57
CA PHE A 100 -9.24 11.68 -12.12
C PHE A 100 -9.79 11.97 -13.52
N ASP A 101 -9.91 10.96 -14.38
CA ASP A 101 -10.45 11.13 -15.74
C ASP A 101 -11.93 11.53 -15.73
N CYS A 102 -12.72 11.05 -14.75
CA CYS A 102 -14.13 11.42 -14.59
C CYS A 102 -14.36 12.85 -14.06
N LEU A 103 -13.34 13.55 -13.56
CA LEU A 103 -13.50 14.93 -13.11
C LEU A 103 -13.71 15.88 -14.31
N ASN A 104 -14.57 16.87 -14.11
CA ASN A 104 -14.58 18.07 -14.97
C ASN A 104 -13.36 18.95 -14.66
N VAL A 105 -12.96 19.80 -15.60
CA VAL A 105 -11.95 20.84 -15.36
C VAL A 105 -12.40 21.73 -14.20
N GLY A 106 -11.51 22.00 -13.25
CA GLY A 106 -11.79 22.64 -11.96
C GLY A 106 -12.29 21.69 -10.86
N GLY A 107 -12.62 20.43 -11.19
CA GLY A 107 -13.01 19.41 -10.21
C GLY A 107 -11.83 18.96 -9.35
N ARG A 108 -12.10 18.54 -8.12
CA ARG A 108 -11.09 18.12 -7.14
C ARG A 108 -11.27 16.66 -6.74
N LEU A 109 -10.16 15.92 -6.71
CA LEU A 109 -10.10 14.57 -6.17
C LEU A 109 -9.42 14.63 -4.80
N CYS A 110 -10.17 14.20 -3.77
CA CYS A 110 -9.72 14.12 -2.38
C CYS A 110 -9.56 12.65 -2.00
N ILE A 111 -8.38 12.24 -1.58
CA ILE A 111 -8.08 10.86 -1.19
C ILE A 111 -7.54 10.83 0.23
N ILE A 112 -8.16 10.01 1.08
CA ILE A 112 -7.67 9.71 2.43
C ILE A 112 -7.01 8.34 2.39
N THR A 113 -5.79 8.24 2.90
CA THR A 113 -5.00 7.02 3.01
C THR A 113 -4.68 6.72 4.46
N PHE A 114 -4.51 5.44 4.83
CA PHE A 114 -4.29 5.01 6.21
C PHE A 114 -2.94 4.33 6.44
N HIS A 115 -2.19 4.02 5.38
CA HIS A 115 -0.84 3.48 5.50
C HIS A 115 0.12 4.06 4.45
N SER A 116 1.43 3.89 4.71
CA SER A 116 2.53 4.47 3.94
C SER A 116 2.51 4.13 2.45
N LEU A 117 2.12 2.90 2.09
CA LEU A 117 2.11 2.44 0.70
C LEU A 117 1.01 3.11 -0.11
N GLU A 118 -0.20 3.22 0.46
CA GLU A 118 -1.30 3.97 -0.17
C GLU A 118 -0.90 5.43 -0.38
N ASP A 119 -0.38 6.09 0.67
CA ASP A 119 0.02 7.49 0.61
C ASP A 119 1.12 7.73 -0.45
N ARG A 120 2.10 6.82 -0.52
CA ARG A 120 3.16 6.87 -1.53
C ARG A 120 2.58 6.74 -2.94
N LEU A 121 1.68 5.79 -3.16
CA LEU A 121 1.03 5.55 -4.44
C LEU A 121 0.21 6.78 -4.89
N VAL A 122 -0.65 7.29 -4.01
CA VAL A 122 -1.46 8.50 -4.29
C VAL A 122 -0.57 9.70 -4.58
N LYS A 123 0.48 9.92 -3.77
CA LYS A 123 1.46 11.00 -4.01
C LYS A 123 2.09 10.89 -5.39
N GLN A 124 2.60 9.73 -5.74
CA GLN A 124 3.27 9.50 -7.03
C GLN A 124 2.30 9.68 -8.19
N ARG A 125 1.06 9.19 -8.05
CA ARG A 125 0.06 9.30 -9.09
C ARG A 125 -0.38 10.76 -9.30
N PHE A 126 -0.67 11.48 -8.23
CA PHE A 126 -0.99 12.91 -8.30
C PHE A 126 0.15 13.72 -8.92
N GLN A 127 1.39 13.42 -8.54
CA GLN A 127 2.56 14.05 -9.18
C GLN A 127 2.64 13.75 -10.67
N SER A 128 2.27 12.53 -11.11
CA SER A 128 2.28 12.18 -12.53
C SER A 128 1.24 12.96 -13.35
N PHE A 129 0.07 13.26 -12.77
CA PHE A 129 -0.92 14.12 -13.41
C PHE A 129 -0.46 15.60 -13.50
N CYS A 130 0.38 16.02 -12.57
CA CYS A 130 0.96 17.40 -12.56
C CYS A 130 2.19 17.54 -13.46
N LYS A 131 2.77 16.42 -13.92
CA LYS A 131 3.92 16.48 -14.83
C LYS A 131 3.45 16.75 -16.26
N GLY A 132 4.14 17.73 -16.88
CA GLY A 132 4.06 17.97 -18.32
C GLY A 132 4.99 17.02 -19.09
N CYS A 133 5.96 17.60 -19.77
CA CYS A 133 6.94 16.88 -20.57
C CYS A 133 7.64 15.75 -19.79
N ILE A 134 7.77 14.59 -20.46
CA ILE A 134 8.49 13.40 -19.96
C ILE A 134 9.71 13.08 -20.83
N CYS A 135 10.04 13.92 -21.78
CA CYS A 135 11.26 13.75 -22.60
C CYS A 135 12.50 13.84 -21.69
N PRO A 136 13.59 13.15 -22.07
CA PRO A 136 14.87 13.31 -21.41
C PRO A 136 15.29 14.80 -21.39
N PRO A 137 15.97 15.27 -20.31
CA PRO A 137 16.41 16.68 -20.23
C PRO A 137 17.28 17.13 -21.39
N ASP A 138 18.07 16.22 -21.97
CA ASP A 138 19.02 16.47 -23.04
C ASP A 138 18.36 16.51 -24.44
N PHE A 139 17.05 16.33 -24.52
CA PHE A 139 16.34 16.37 -25.78
C PHE A 139 16.16 17.83 -26.24
N PRO A 140 16.63 18.19 -27.44
CA PRO A 140 16.64 19.58 -27.91
C PRO A 140 15.24 20.16 -28.10
N GLN A 141 14.23 19.31 -28.32
CA GLN A 141 12.84 19.74 -28.49
C GLN A 141 11.87 18.69 -27.92
N CYS A 142 10.83 19.16 -27.24
CA CYS A 142 9.80 18.28 -26.71
C CYS A 142 8.98 17.61 -27.81
N ILE A 143 8.99 16.28 -27.84
CA ILE A 143 8.23 15.46 -28.81
C ILE A 143 7.04 14.72 -28.20
N CYS A 144 6.92 14.71 -26.84
CA CYS A 144 5.86 13.94 -26.17
C CYS A 144 4.49 14.64 -26.17
N GLY A 145 4.41 15.92 -26.44
CA GLY A 145 3.17 16.71 -26.46
C GLY A 145 2.41 16.78 -25.13
N ARG A 146 2.98 16.21 -24.03
CA ARG A 146 2.29 16.17 -22.75
C ARG A 146 2.28 17.52 -22.05
N THR A 147 1.11 17.87 -21.55
CA THR A 147 0.89 19.02 -20.69
C THR A 147 0.40 18.57 -19.31
N PRO A 148 0.64 19.33 -18.23
CA PRO A 148 0.06 19.04 -16.94
C PRO A 148 -1.46 19.00 -17.04
N ARG A 149 -2.09 17.94 -16.49
CA ARG A 149 -3.54 17.79 -16.43
C ARG A 149 -4.09 18.12 -15.05
N GLY A 150 -3.22 18.12 -14.03
CA GLY A 150 -3.59 18.37 -12.64
C GLY A 150 -2.68 19.37 -11.95
N LYS A 151 -3.19 19.94 -10.86
CA LYS A 151 -2.47 20.81 -9.95
C LYS A 151 -2.70 20.35 -8.52
N LEU A 152 -1.62 20.12 -7.75
CA LEU A 152 -1.75 19.80 -6.33
C LEU A 152 -2.35 20.99 -5.58
N VAL A 153 -3.42 20.74 -4.84
CA VAL A 153 -4.02 21.74 -3.95
C VAL A 153 -3.16 21.88 -2.69
N ASN A 154 -2.65 20.74 -2.17
CA ASN A 154 -1.75 20.72 -1.03
C ASN A 154 -0.49 19.90 -1.37
N ARG A 155 0.70 20.46 -1.10
CA ARG A 155 1.99 19.76 -1.34
C ARG A 155 2.27 18.71 -0.28
N LYS A 156 1.96 19.00 0.99
CA LYS A 156 2.04 18.06 2.12
C LYS A 156 0.66 17.47 2.36
N PRO A 157 0.56 16.22 2.83
CA PRO A 157 -0.74 15.68 3.23
C PRO A 157 -1.31 16.50 4.39
N ILE A 158 -2.62 16.60 4.46
CA ILE A 158 -3.32 17.10 5.64
C ILE A 158 -3.49 15.91 6.57
N GLU A 159 -3.08 16.06 7.81
CA GLU A 159 -3.17 15.06 8.88
C GLU A 159 -4.16 15.53 9.94
N ALA A 160 -4.71 14.60 10.72
CA ALA A 160 -5.63 14.90 11.80
C ALA A 160 -4.97 15.80 12.85
N ASP A 161 -5.68 16.82 13.31
CA ASP A 161 -5.25 17.68 14.41
C ASP A 161 -5.46 17.01 15.79
N GLU A 162 -5.01 17.67 16.84
CA GLU A 162 -5.11 17.13 18.21
C GLU A 162 -6.56 16.92 18.65
N LYS A 163 -7.49 17.77 18.23
CA LYS A 163 -8.90 17.66 18.56
C LYS A 163 -9.53 16.43 17.89
N GLU A 164 -9.28 16.25 16.60
CA GLU A 164 -9.74 15.06 15.87
C GLU A 164 -9.13 13.78 16.44
N LEU A 165 -7.84 13.80 16.83
CA LEU A 165 -7.18 12.65 17.44
C LEU A 165 -7.76 12.27 18.80
N ALA A 166 -8.21 13.25 19.57
CA ALA A 166 -8.87 13.04 20.86
C ALA A 166 -10.26 12.41 20.68
N GLU A 167 -11.00 12.84 19.67
CA GLU A 167 -12.35 12.33 19.38
C GLU A 167 -12.31 11.01 18.59
N ASN A 168 -11.34 10.83 17.70
CA ASN A 168 -11.22 9.68 16.80
C ASN A 168 -9.77 9.21 16.65
N ASN A 169 -9.31 8.37 17.57
CA ASN A 169 -7.94 7.81 17.51
C ASN A 169 -7.63 7.01 16.22
N ARG A 170 -8.65 6.61 15.44
CA ARG A 170 -8.43 5.92 14.15
C ARG A 170 -7.89 6.85 13.09
N SER A 171 -8.09 8.17 13.20
CA SER A 171 -7.55 9.19 12.27
C SER A 171 -6.03 9.37 12.37
N ARG A 172 -5.38 8.81 13.40
CA ARG A 172 -3.94 8.96 13.66
C ARG A 172 -3.02 8.67 12.46
N SER A 173 -3.41 7.76 11.59
CA SER A 173 -2.62 7.40 10.40
C SER A 173 -3.22 7.94 9.11
N ALA A 174 -4.32 8.69 9.20
CA ALA A 174 -5.01 9.25 8.05
C ALA A 174 -4.19 10.38 7.42
N LYS A 175 -4.11 10.37 6.08
CA LYS A 175 -3.46 11.41 5.29
C LYS A 175 -4.36 11.79 4.13
N LEU A 176 -4.80 13.05 4.11
CA LEU A 176 -5.61 13.59 3.02
C LEU A 176 -4.71 14.27 1.98
N ARG A 177 -4.85 13.87 0.72
CA ARG A 177 -4.26 14.54 -0.43
C ARG A 177 -5.33 15.00 -1.39
N VAL A 178 -5.11 16.17 -1.98
CA VAL A 178 -6.07 16.82 -2.90
C VAL A 178 -5.36 17.25 -4.17
N ILE A 179 -5.96 16.90 -5.31
CA ILE A 179 -5.54 17.36 -6.64
C ILE A 179 -6.74 17.99 -7.36
N GLU A 180 -6.49 19.03 -8.13
CA GLU A 180 -7.47 19.70 -8.98
C GLU A 180 -7.16 19.39 -10.45
N LYS A 181 -8.16 19.04 -11.24
CA LYS A 181 -8.03 18.86 -12.68
C LYS A 181 -8.04 20.24 -13.37
N ILE A 182 -6.99 20.54 -14.13
CA ILE A 182 -6.83 21.83 -14.81
C ILE A 182 -6.97 21.75 -16.31
N LYS A 183 -6.94 20.53 -16.85
CA LYS A 183 -7.05 20.25 -18.31
C LYS A 183 -7.50 18.80 -18.53
N ASP A 184 -8.22 18.56 -19.61
CA ASP A 184 -8.57 17.22 -20.12
C ASP A 184 -7.39 16.51 -20.78
#